data_0953888a941e8bca98baae32454ff320
#
_entry.id   0953888a941e8bca98baae32454ff320
#
_cell.length_a   1.000
_cell.length_b   1.000
_cell.length_c   1.000
_cell.angle_alpha   90.00
_cell.angle_beta   90.00
_cell.angle_gamma   90.00
#
_symmetry.space_group_name_H-M   'P 1'
#
loop_
_entity.id
_entity.type
_entity.pdbx_description
1 polymer ?
#
loop_
_entity_poly.entity_id
_entity_poly.type
_entity_poly.pdbx_seq_one_letter_code
_entity_poly.pdbx_strand_id
1 'polypeptide(L)'
;MNYIIDQQTKKVMWINSDPNRLAGEDAWSNFDASQHQIAYALHYNPQVGELFKATLENGIAKEFVSKKVYNKNTMMERVLLNWDEELDPATETEDEPLRDESGINLPYQKYSEVGWSIDLPLWKEDLLRSVDRMCEMKITSGFVSSALGESHRYGSDRDDQLNLIGSVSIGDSVLYKCEDMNGVKEYKMHSSAQIKQVLDDGAARKIQLLQTANELKSLLRVANTYDEINAVDISSGWD
;
A
#
# COMPACT_ATOMS: atom_id res chain seq x y z
N MET A 1 39.25 4.32 -22.87
CA MET A 1 40.58 4.37 -22.22
C MET A 1 41.07 2.97 -21.94
N ASN A 2 42.39 2.77 -21.85
CA ASN A 2 42.97 1.53 -21.38
C ASN A 2 43.31 1.64 -19.91
N TYR A 3 43.00 0.59 -19.18
CA TYR A 3 43.20 0.47 -17.72
C TYR A 3 44.15 -0.72 -17.46
N ILE A 4 45.00 -0.57 -16.49
CA ILE A 4 45.71 -1.69 -15.88
C ILE A 4 45.07 -1.94 -14.53
N ILE A 5 44.59 -3.17 -14.30
CA ILE A 5 43.81 -3.57 -13.16
C ILE A 5 44.55 -4.68 -12.42
N ASP A 6 44.67 -4.58 -11.13
CA ASP A 6 45.13 -5.69 -10.29
C ASP A 6 44.13 -6.87 -10.36
N GLN A 7 44.63 -8.05 -10.70
CA GLN A 7 43.76 -9.22 -10.95
C GLN A 7 43.05 -9.73 -9.69
N GLN A 8 43.65 -9.54 -8.53
CA GLN A 8 43.16 -10.05 -7.27
C GLN A 8 42.19 -9.06 -6.64
N THR A 9 42.59 -7.78 -6.54
CA THR A 9 41.81 -6.75 -5.84
C THR A 9 40.79 -6.03 -6.73
N LYS A 10 40.95 -6.19 -8.07
CA LYS A 10 40.20 -5.46 -9.10
C LYS A 10 40.36 -3.94 -9.05
N LYS A 11 41.37 -3.43 -8.34
CA LYS A 11 41.65 -2.00 -8.31
C LYS A 11 42.34 -1.52 -9.59
N VAL A 12 41.99 -0.33 -10.04
CA VAL A 12 42.68 0.37 -11.12
C VAL A 12 44.05 0.81 -10.63
N MET A 13 45.08 0.26 -11.22
CA MET A 13 46.48 0.57 -10.89
C MET A 13 47.00 1.72 -11.75
N TRP A 14 46.60 1.81 -13.01
CA TRP A 14 47.05 2.82 -13.96
C TRP A 14 46.03 3.02 -15.08
N ILE A 15 46.03 4.26 -15.66
CA ILE A 15 45.13 4.66 -16.74
C ILE A 15 45.94 5.22 -17.89
N ASN A 16 45.72 4.69 -19.10
CA ASN A 16 46.28 5.25 -20.32
C ASN A 16 45.20 5.98 -21.12
N SER A 17 45.32 7.29 -21.17
CA SER A 17 44.41 8.14 -21.96
C SER A 17 44.91 8.39 -23.41
N ASP A 18 46.12 7.98 -23.71
CA ASP A 18 46.67 8.13 -25.07
C ASP A 18 46.27 6.95 -25.96
N PRO A 19 45.41 7.16 -26.98
CA PRO A 19 44.96 6.08 -27.87
C PRO A 19 46.06 5.52 -28.75
N ASN A 20 47.18 6.24 -28.89
CA ASN A 20 48.31 5.83 -29.73
C ASN A 20 49.38 5.04 -28.95
N ARG A 21 49.25 4.95 -27.61
CA ARG A 21 50.15 4.16 -26.79
C ARG A 21 49.68 2.72 -26.69
N LEU A 22 50.65 1.81 -26.79
CA LEU A 22 50.41 0.41 -26.51
C LEU A 22 49.99 0.20 -25.08
N ALA A 23 49.36 -0.93 -24.77
CA ALA A 23 48.92 -1.31 -23.44
C ALA A 23 49.96 -2.25 -22.76
N GLY A 24 49.85 -2.38 -21.44
CA GLY A 24 50.70 -3.28 -20.67
C GLY A 24 52.11 -2.73 -20.41
N GLU A 25 53.14 -3.54 -20.62
CA GLU A 25 54.53 -3.18 -20.32
C GLU A 25 55.00 -1.94 -21.05
N ASP A 26 54.58 -1.77 -22.28
CA ASP A 26 54.95 -0.60 -23.13
C ASP A 26 54.27 0.70 -22.66
N ALA A 27 53.19 0.58 -21.90
CA ALA A 27 52.45 1.73 -21.40
C ALA A 27 52.81 2.08 -19.93
N TRP A 28 53.12 1.10 -19.14
CA TRP A 28 53.38 1.25 -17.69
C TRP A 28 54.53 0.34 -17.25
N SER A 29 55.63 0.92 -16.80
CA SER A 29 56.86 0.22 -16.44
C SER A 29 56.71 -0.77 -15.26
N ASN A 30 55.68 -0.61 -14.43
CA ASN A 30 55.40 -1.51 -13.30
C ASN A 30 54.38 -2.62 -13.66
N PHE A 31 54.05 -2.80 -14.96
CA PHE A 31 53.17 -3.87 -15.39
C PHE A 31 53.79 -5.24 -15.16
N ASP A 32 53.03 -6.13 -14.57
CA ASP A 32 53.37 -7.55 -14.38
C ASP A 32 52.16 -8.39 -14.82
N ALA A 33 52.29 -9.13 -15.90
CA ALA A 33 51.23 -9.97 -16.47
C ALA A 33 50.72 -11.06 -15.50
N SER A 34 51.49 -11.42 -14.47
CA SER A 34 51.02 -12.37 -13.44
C SER A 34 50.09 -11.76 -12.38
N GLN A 35 50.15 -10.43 -12.23
CA GLN A 35 49.39 -9.69 -11.21
C GLN A 35 48.36 -8.72 -11.84
N HIS A 36 48.62 -8.28 -13.07
CA HIS A 36 47.84 -7.25 -13.71
C HIS A 36 47.08 -7.76 -14.93
N GLN A 37 45.97 -7.13 -15.22
CA GLN A 37 45.12 -7.36 -16.38
C GLN A 37 44.90 -6.03 -17.10
N ILE A 38 44.96 -6.07 -18.43
CA ILE A 38 44.64 -4.93 -19.27
C ILE A 38 43.15 -4.94 -19.54
N ALA A 39 42.48 -3.78 -19.38
CA ALA A 39 41.07 -3.59 -19.70
C ALA A 39 40.88 -2.34 -20.53
N TYR A 40 39.98 -2.41 -21.50
CA TYR A 40 39.54 -1.27 -22.28
C TYR A 40 38.10 -0.93 -21.90
N ALA A 41 37.83 0.35 -21.60
CA ALA A 41 36.46 0.84 -21.40
C ALA A 41 36.22 2.11 -22.23
N LEU A 42 35.01 2.18 -22.84
CA LEU A 42 34.59 3.32 -23.65
C LEU A 42 33.86 4.37 -22.79
N HIS A 43 32.86 3.98 -22.05
CA HIS A 43 32.01 4.88 -21.30
C HIS A 43 32.11 4.72 -19.76
N TYR A 44 32.95 3.80 -19.28
CA TYR A 44 33.21 3.61 -17.86
C TYR A 44 34.58 4.18 -17.50
N ASN A 45 34.65 5.10 -16.54
CA ASN A 45 35.84 5.91 -16.25
C ASN A 45 36.25 5.88 -14.76
N PRO A 46 36.58 4.70 -14.18
CA PRO A 46 37.05 4.61 -12.81
C PRO A 46 38.44 5.26 -12.67
N GLN A 47 38.72 5.83 -11.49
CA GLN A 47 39.98 6.47 -11.19
C GLN A 47 41.02 5.47 -10.64
N VAL A 48 42.32 5.85 -10.67
CA VAL A 48 43.35 5.03 -10.03
C VAL A 48 43.05 4.85 -8.55
N GLY A 49 43.11 3.60 -8.09
CA GLY A 49 42.79 3.17 -6.74
C GLY A 49 41.32 2.74 -6.53
N GLU A 50 40.42 3.07 -7.43
CA GLU A 50 39.05 2.61 -7.42
C GLU A 50 38.89 1.18 -7.92
N LEU A 51 37.76 0.54 -7.58
CA LEU A 51 37.42 -0.77 -8.11
C LEU A 51 36.94 -0.65 -9.55
N PHE A 52 37.47 -1.50 -10.42
CA PHE A 52 36.95 -1.67 -11.78
C PHE A 52 35.77 -2.62 -11.76
N LYS A 53 34.56 -2.08 -11.69
CA LYS A 53 33.32 -2.85 -11.47
C LYS A 53 32.75 -3.48 -12.74
N ALA A 54 33.11 -2.95 -13.93
CA ALA A 54 32.59 -3.47 -15.18
C ALA A 54 33.07 -4.90 -15.46
N THR A 55 32.18 -5.73 -15.94
CA THR A 55 32.49 -7.09 -16.38
C THR A 55 33.32 -6.99 -17.67
N LEU A 56 34.43 -7.75 -17.76
CA LEU A 56 35.27 -7.81 -18.91
C LEU A 56 34.95 -9.01 -19.82
N GLU A 57 34.88 -8.77 -21.09
CA GLU A 57 34.82 -9.80 -22.13
C GLU A 57 35.96 -9.56 -23.13
N ASN A 58 36.88 -10.51 -23.18
CA ASN A 58 38.10 -10.39 -23.99
C ASN A 58 38.90 -9.08 -23.75
N GLY A 59 38.98 -8.65 -22.48
CA GLY A 59 39.67 -7.42 -22.09
C GLY A 59 38.89 -6.13 -22.34
N ILE A 60 37.64 -6.20 -22.82
CA ILE A 60 36.79 -5.04 -23.08
C ILE A 60 35.70 -5.01 -22.01
N ALA A 61 35.52 -3.84 -21.39
CA ALA A 61 34.43 -3.62 -20.43
C ALA A 61 33.08 -3.65 -21.15
N LYS A 62 32.15 -4.45 -20.63
CA LYS A 62 30.77 -4.42 -21.11
C LYS A 62 30.14 -3.07 -20.73
N GLU A 63 29.31 -2.58 -21.63
CA GLU A 63 28.45 -1.43 -21.31
C GLU A 63 27.49 -1.80 -20.17
N PHE A 64 27.22 -0.83 -19.32
CA PHE A 64 26.23 -1.01 -18.27
C PHE A 64 24.83 -1.08 -18.88
N VAL A 65 24.12 -2.11 -18.54
CA VAL A 65 22.69 -2.20 -18.88
C VAL A 65 21.91 -1.71 -17.67
N SER A 66 21.14 -0.65 -17.86
CA SER A 66 20.31 -0.10 -16.77
C SER A 66 19.40 -1.16 -16.17
N LYS A 67 19.30 -1.16 -14.84
CA LYS A 67 18.51 -2.12 -14.08
C LYS A 67 17.50 -1.40 -13.23
N LYS A 68 16.29 -1.91 -13.16
CA LYS A 68 15.29 -1.48 -12.20
C LYS A 68 15.52 -2.20 -10.87
N VAL A 69 15.43 -1.45 -9.79
CA VAL A 69 15.46 -1.97 -8.43
C VAL A 69 14.30 -1.39 -7.65
N TYR A 70 13.79 -2.15 -6.70
CA TYR A 70 12.59 -1.83 -5.96
C TYR A 70 12.88 -1.86 -4.46
N ASN A 71 12.41 -0.85 -3.75
CA ASN A 71 12.52 -0.82 -2.30
C ASN A 71 11.59 -1.87 -1.67
N LYS A 72 12.12 -2.74 -0.83
CA LYS A 72 11.42 -3.88 -0.21
C LYS A 72 10.26 -3.49 0.72
N ASN A 73 10.27 -2.24 1.22
CA ASN A 73 9.24 -1.76 2.14
C ASN A 73 8.20 -0.87 1.46
N THR A 74 8.63 -0.05 0.48
CA THR A 74 7.78 0.96 -0.15
C THR A 74 7.36 0.62 -1.57
N MET A 75 7.97 -0.43 -2.17
CA MET A 75 7.80 -0.82 -3.58
C MET A 75 8.23 0.28 -4.58
N MET A 76 8.88 1.34 -4.10
CA MET A 76 9.34 2.42 -4.97
C MET A 76 10.44 1.91 -5.91
N GLU A 77 10.27 2.21 -7.20
CA GLU A 77 11.24 1.90 -8.25
C GLU A 77 12.32 2.98 -8.32
N ARG A 78 13.57 2.57 -8.48
CA ARG A 78 14.65 3.40 -9.02
C ARG A 78 15.42 2.63 -10.08
N VAL A 79 16.14 3.34 -10.92
CA VAL A 79 16.95 2.74 -12.01
C VAL A 79 18.42 2.96 -11.71
N LEU A 80 19.20 1.88 -11.73
CA LEU A 80 20.64 1.94 -11.73
C LEU A 80 21.10 2.27 -13.15
N LEU A 81 21.90 3.32 -13.33
CA LEU A 81 22.27 3.86 -14.64
C LEU A 81 23.73 3.58 -15.02
N ASN A 82 24.57 3.24 -14.07
CA ASN A 82 26.00 3.04 -14.29
C ASN A 82 26.60 2.04 -13.28
N TRP A 83 27.86 1.67 -13.44
CA TRP A 83 28.58 0.72 -12.61
C TRP A 83 28.85 1.21 -11.18
N ASP A 84 28.73 2.50 -10.91
CA ASP A 84 29.00 3.09 -9.60
C ASP A 84 27.75 3.05 -8.70
N GLU A 85 26.58 2.88 -9.31
CA GLU A 85 25.33 2.68 -8.60
C GLU A 85 25.15 1.21 -8.23
N GLU A 86 24.98 0.96 -6.94
CA GLU A 86 24.80 -0.39 -6.41
C GLU A 86 23.41 -0.54 -5.78
N LEU A 87 22.88 -1.74 -5.88
CA LEU A 87 21.71 -2.16 -5.13
C LEU A 87 22.11 -2.30 -3.65
N ASP A 88 21.33 -1.71 -2.75
CA ASP A 88 21.43 -2.02 -1.33
C ASP A 88 20.65 -3.31 -1.00
N PRO A 89 21.33 -4.45 -0.79
CA PRO A 89 20.63 -5.72 -0.59
C PRO A 89 19.80 -5.78 0.70
N ALA A 90 20.00 -4.85 1.64
CA ALA A 90 19.19 -4.77 2.86
C ALA A 90 17.80 -4.19 2.59
N THR A 91 17.71 -3.21 1.71
CA THR A 91 16.49 -2.43 1.47
C THR A 91 15.92 -2.55 0.06
N GLU A 92 16.68 -3.11 -0.89
CA GLU A 92 16.32 -3.15 -2.31
C GLU A 92 16.41 -4.56 -2.90
N THR A 93 15.70 -4.77 -4.01
CA THR A 93 15.69 -6.01 -4.79
C THR A 93 15.53 -5.69 -6.29
N GLU A 94 16.02 -6.57 -7.17
CA GLU A 94 15.70 -6.56 -8.60
C GLU A 94 14.33 -7.21 -8.89
N ASP A 95 13.74 -7.92 -7.93
CA ASP A 95 12.43 -8.53 -8.11
C ASP A 95 11.34 -7.47 -8.20
N GLU A 96 10.55 -7.53 -9.26
CA GLU A 96 9.44 -6.60 -9.47
C GLU A 96 8.28 -6.91 -8.53
N PRO A 97 7.67 -5.87 -7.87
CA PRO A 97 6.46 -6.07 -7.08
C PRO A 97 5.31 -6.65 -7.90
N LEU A 98 4.41 -7.37 -7.22
CA LEU A 98 3.20 -7.91 -7.84
C LEU A 98 2.30 -6.76 -8.31
N ARG A 99 1.78 -6.87 -9.53
CA ARG A 99 0.92 -5.85 -10.15
C ARG A 99 -0.39 -6.46 -10.63
N ASP A 100 -1.40 -5.62 -10.72
CA ASP A 100 -2.66 -5.97 -11.39
C ASP A 100 -2.51 -5.89 -12.93
N GLU A 101 -3.58 -6.22 -13.63
CA GLU A 101 -3.64 -6.18 -15.11
C GLU A 101 -3.42 -4.75 -15.68
N SER A 102 -3.61 -3.71 -14.88
CA SER A 102 -3.38 -2.31 -15.24
C SER A 102 -1.94 -1.85 -14.95
N GLY A 103 -1.10 -2.71 -14.39
CA GLY A 103 0.28 -2.40 -14.01
C GLY A 103 0.41 -1.65 -12.67
N ILE A 104 -0.65 -1.59 -11.87
CA ILE A 104 -0.63 -0.96 -10.55
C ILE A 104 -0.18 -1.98 -9.51
N ASN A 105 0.73 -1.58 -8.62
CA ASN A 105 1.18 -2.46 -7.54
C ASN A 105 0.01 -2.91 -6.68
N LEU A 106 -0.10 -4.22 -6.45
CA LEU A 106 -1.09 -4.77 -5.53
C LEU A 106 -0.84 -4.24 -4.12
N PRO A 107 -1.88 -3.98 -3.33
CA PRO A 107 -1.74 -3.51 -1.95
C PRO A 107 -1.26 -4.64 -1.02
N TYR A 108 -0.79 -4.25 0.17
CA TYR A 108 -0.42 -5.18 1.25
C TYR A 108 0.66 -6.21 0.87
N GLN A 109 1.58 -5.85 -0.02
CA GLN A 109 2.70 -6.71 -0.36
C GLN A 109 3.79 -6.67 0.72
N LYS A 110 4.46 -7.80 0.90
CA LYS A 110 5.70 -7.91 1.66
C LYS A 110 6.74 -8.66 0.85
N TYR A 111 7.99 -8.28 1.04
CA TYR A 111 9.14 -8.95 0.47
C TYR A 111 9.77 -9.93 1.48
N SER A 112 10.17 -11.10 1.00
CA SER A 112 10.84 -12.14 1.79
C SER A 112 11.92 -12.82 0.95
N GLU A 113 12.58 -13.83 1.49
CA GLU A 113 13.59 -14.64 0.77
C GLU A 113 13.04 -15.34 -0.48
N VAL A 114 11.73 -15.55 -0.54
CA VAL A 114 11.05 -16.15 -1.70
C VAL A 114 10.45 -15.12 -2.66
N GLY A 115 10.74 -13.83 -2.46
CA GLY A 115 10.24 -12.71 -3.26
C GLY A 115 9.00 -12.04 -2.66
N TRP A 116 8.25 -11.32 -3.51
CA TRP A 116 7.05 -10.60 -3.13
C TRP A 116 5.85 -11.53 -2.93
N SER A 117 5.08 -11.24 -1.90
CA SER A 117 3.82 -11.94 -1.61
C SER A 117 2.83 -10.99 -0.97
N ILE A 118 1.52 -11.27 -1.08
CA ILE A 118 0.49 -10.49 -0.38
C ILE A 118 0.46 -10.91 1.10
N ASP A 119 0.48 -9.92 2.00
CA ASP A 119 0.26 -10.13 3.43
C ASP A 119 -1.25 -10.23 3.70
N LEU A 120 -1.83 -11.41 3.42
CA LEU A 120 -3.26 -11.66 3.60
C LEU A 120 -3.75 -11.36 5.02
N PRO A 121 -3.03 -11.72 6.10
CA PRO A 121 -3.43 -11.34 7.47
C PRO A 121 -3.57 -9.84 7.67
N LEU A 122 -2.59 -9.05 7.24
CA LEU A 122 -2.61 -7.60 7.36
C LEU A 122 -3.76 -6.99 6.55
N TRP A 123 -3.96 -7.44 5.32
CA TRP A 123 -5.06 -6.99 4.48
C TRP A 123 -6.42 -7.30 5.09
N LYS A 124 -6.63 -8.54 5.57
CA LYS A 124 -7.87 -8.94 6.27
C LYS A 124 -8.13 -8.08 7.49
N GLU A 125 -7.11 -7.80 8.29
CA GLU A 125 -7.25 -6.95 9.49
C GLU A 125 -7.71 -5.53 9.12
N ASP A 126 -7.17 -4.94 8.06
CA ASP A 126 -7.57 -3.60 7.61
C ASP A 126 -9.00 -3.58 7.06
N LEU A 127 -9.41 -4.61 6.31
CA LEU A 127 -10.78 -4.76 5.86
C LEU A 127 -11.76 -4.94 7.03
N LEU A 128 -11.42 -5.75 8.02
CA LEU A 128 -12.24 -5.92 9.23
C LEU A 128 -12.43 -4.59 9.98
N ARG A 129 -11.36 -3.80 10.13
CA ARG A 129 -11.44 -2.44 10.70
C ARG A 129 -12.29 -1.49 9.83
N SER A 130 -12.23 -1.65 8.51
CA SER A 130 -13.03 -0.85 7.58
C SER A 130 -14.52 -1.17 7.69
N VAL A 131 -14.88 -2.45 7.85
CA VAL A 131 -16.26 -2.88 8.14
C VAL A 131 -16.75 -2.27 9.44
N ASP A 132 -15.94 -2.26 10.51
CA ASP A 132 -16.32 -1.63 11.80
C ASP A 132 -16.58 -0.13 11.65
N ARG A 133 -15.67 0.59 10.98
CA ARG A 133 -15.83 2.03 10.73
C ARG A 133 -17.09 2.34 9.92
N MET A 134 -17.35 1.52 8.89
CA MET A 134 -18.54 1.70 8.04
C MET A 134 -19.82 1.43 8.82
N CYS A 135 -19.87 0.38 9.64
CA CYS A 135 -20.99 0.06 10.51
C CYS A 135 -21.28 1.23 11.48
N GLU A 136 -20.26 1.75 12.17
CA GLU A 136 -20.41 2.88 13.09
C GLU A 136 -20.91 4.13 12.37
N MET A 137 -20.33 4.45 11.21
CA MET A 137 -20.75 5.59 10.39
C MET A 137 -22.23 5.46 9.97
N LYS A 138 -22.66 4.27 9.53
CA LYS A 138 -24.06 4.03 9.15
C LYS A 138 -25.00 4.09 10.34
N ILE A 139 -24.61 3.55 11.50
CA ILE A 139 -25.42 3.64 12.74
C ILE A 139 -25.61 5.09 13.17
N THR A 140 -24.58 5.93 13.05
CA THR A 140 -24.62 7.32 13.54
C THR A 140 -25.13 8.31 12.49
N SER A 141 -25.39 7.89 11.25
CA SER A 141 -25.85 8.76 10.17
C SER A 141 -27.35 9.10 10.18
N GLY A 142 -28.10 8.57 11.13
CA GLY A 142 -29.54 8.75 11.21
C GLY A 142 -30.33 7.56 10.60
N PHE A 143 -31.63 7.58 10.85
CA PHE A 143 -32.56 6.58 10.31
C PHE A 143 -33.91 7.24 9.99
N VAL A 144 -34.75 6.54 9.25
CA VAL A 144 -36.10 7.01 8.88
C VAL A 144 -37.13 6.25 9.70
N SER A 145 -38.12 6.98 10.21
CA SER A 145 -39.32 6.42 10.83
C SER A 145 -40.57 7.10 10.31
N SER A 146 -41.67 6.34 10.19
CA SER A 146 -42.98 6.85 9.78
C SER A 146 -43.95 7.00 11.00
N ALA A 147 -43.44 7.13 12.20
CA ALA A 147 -44.22 7.23 13.43
C ALA A 147 -45.21 8.38 13.42
N LEU A 148 -44.96 9.46 12.69
CA LEU A 148 -45.87 10.62 12.55
C LEU A 148 -46.91 10.47 11.42
N GLY A 149 -47.00 9.31 10.76
CA GLY A 149 -47.87 9.04 9.62
C GLY A 149 -47.22 9.29 8.28
N GLU A 150 -46.13 10.02 8.24
CA GLU A 150 -45.25 10.24 7.09
C GLU A 150 -43.79 10.05 7.50
N SER A 151 -42.92 9.83 6.50
CA SER A 151 -41.49 9.54 6.75
C SER A 151 -40.75 10.78 7.23
N HIS A 152 -40.04 10.63 8.35
CA HIS A 152 -39.14 11.63 8.91
C HIS A 152 -37.80 10.98 9.21
N ARG A 153 -36.73 11.77 9.10
CA ARG A 153 -35.39 11.37 9.48
C ARG A 153 -35.10 11.78 10.92
N TYR A 154 -34.51 10.88 11.68
CA TYR A 154 -34.11 11.08 13.05
C TYR A 154 -32.59 10.95 13.17
N GLY A 155 -31.96 11.78 14.01
CA GLY A 155 -30.56 11.65 14.36
C GLY A 155 -30.32 10.36 15.15
N SER A 156 -29.10 9.82 15.01
CA SER A 156 -28.71 8.60 15.73
C SER A 156 -27.25 8.63 16.16
N ASP A 157 -26.69 9.80 16.36
CA ASP A 157 -25.43 9.91 17.07
C ASP A 157 -25.57 9.44 18.53
N ARG A 158 -24.48 9.42 19.29
CA ARG A 158 -24.51 8.91 20.67
C ARG A 158 -25.50 9.69 21.58
N ASP A 159 -25.53 11.01 21.43
CA ASP A 159 -26.37 11.88 22.23
C ASP A 159 -27.84 11.78 21.79
N ASP A 160 -28.10 11.69 20.48
CA ASP A 160 -29.44 11.46 19.95
C ASP A 160 -30.03 10.14 20.46
N GLN A 161 -29.24 9.05 20.48
CA GLN A 161 -29.69 7.76 21.01
C GLN A 161 -30.07 7.85 22.51
N LEU A 162 -29.24 8.56 23.31
CA LEU A 162 -29.53 8.75 24.74
C LEU A 162 -30.78 9.63 24.96
N ASN A 163 -30.93 10.72 24.20
CA ASN A 163 -32.06 11.62 24.26
C ASN A 163 -33.37 10.90 23.86
N LEU A 164 -33.32 10.03 22.85
CA LEU A 164 -34.45 9.26 22.40
C LEU A 164 -34.94 8.28 23.50
N ILE A 165 -33.99 7.54 24.11
CA ILE A 165 -34.26 6.63 25.24
C ILE A 165 -34.88 7.42 26.42
N GLY A 166 -34.28 8.57 26.75
CA GLY A 166 -34.80 9.46 27.80
C GLY A 166 -36.22 9.95 27.50
N SER A 167 -36.49 10.34 26.27
CA SER A 167 -37.81 10.82 25.84
C SER A 167 -38.88 9.73 25.92
N VAL A 168 -38.57 8.50 25.53
CA VAL A 168 -39.50 7.35 25.69
C VAL A 168 -39.76 7.06 27.16
N SER A 169 -38.75 7.23 28.03
CA SER A 169 -38.89 6.97 29.48
C SER A 169 -39.82 7.93 30.22
N ILE A 170 -40.15 9.11 29.64
CA ILE A 170 -41.12 10.06 30.19
C ILE A 170 -42.54 9.45 30.21
N GLY A 171 -42.85 8.59 29.24
CA GLY A 171 -44.14 7.90 29.18
C GLY A 171 -45.31 8.76 28.70
N ASP A 172 -45.10 10.02 28.33
CA ASP A 172 -46.10 10.99 27.87
C ASP A 172 -45.68 11.58 26.49
N SER A 173 -46.50 12.50 25.99
CA SER A 173 -46.22 13.21 24.76
C SER A 173 -45.02 14.14 24.90
N VAL A 174 -44.11 14.11 23.93
CA VAL A 174 -42.88 14.91 23.96
C VAL A 174 -42.64 15.65 22.64
N LEU A 175 -42.03 16.85 22.71
CA LEU A 175 -41.46 17.54 21.55
C LEU A 175 -40.15 16.91 21.25
N TYR A 176 -40.01 16.31 20.05
CA TYR A 176 -38.77 15.68 19.62
C TYR A 176 -38.35 16.17 18.25
N LYS A 177 -37.05 16.32 18.07
CA LYS A 177 -36.45 16.82 16.84
C LYS A 177 -36.46 15.76 15.72
N CYS A 178 -36.95 16.12 14.56
CA CYS A 178 -36.94 15.31 13.35
C CYS A 178 -36.66 16.19 12.14
N GLU A 179 -36.40 15.57 11.01
CA GLU A 179 -36.17 16.23 9.73
C GLU A 179 -37.15 15.64 8.72
N ASP A 180 -37.85 16.49 7.96
CA ASP A 180 -38.68 16.02 6.85
C ASP A 180 -37.84 15.50 5.68
N MET A 181 -38.50 14.91 4.67
CA MET A 181 -37.78 14.37 3.51
C MET A 181 -37.22 15.47 2.57
N ASN A 182 -37.50 16.74 2.85
CA ASN A 182 -36.92 17.91 2.15
C ASN A 182 -35.73 18.50 2.93
N GLY A 183 -35.32 17.90 4.07
CA GLY A 183 -34.20 18.35 4.86
C GLY A 183 -34.55 19.46 5.88
N VAL A 184 -35.82 19.74 6.12
CA VAL A 184 -36.25 20.76 7.10
C VAL A 184 -36.29 20.13 8.48
N LYS A 185 -35.48 20.67 9.40
CA LYS A 185 -35.36 20.23 10.78
C LYS A 185 -36.34 21.00 11.67
N GLU A 186 -37.18 20.30 12.41
CA GLU A 186 -38.16 20.89 13.33
C GLU A 186 -38.40 20.02 14.56
N TYR A 187 -39.02 20.62 15.57
CA TYR A 187 -39.51 19.87 16.73
C TYR A 187 -41.00 19.59 16.53
N LYS A 188 -41.37 18.33 16.46
CA LYS A 188 -42.78 17.88 16.37
C LYS A 188 -43.23 17.20 17.66
N MET A 189 -44.49 17.35 17.98
CA MET A 189 -45.10 16.64 19.09
C MET A 189 -45.28 15.15 18.73
N HIS A 190 -44.73 14.28 19.55
CA HIS A 190 -44.87 12.83 19.43
C HIS A 190 -45.67 12.33 20.64
N SER A 191 -46.70 11.55 20.42
CA SER A 191 -47.34 10.82 21.50
C SER A 191 -46.38 9.77 22.06
N SER A 192 -46.68 9.25 23.25
CA SER A 192 -45.88 8.18 23.85
C SER A 192 -45.73 6.96 22.95
N ALA A 193 -46.77 6.57 22.20
CA ALA A 193 -46.69 5.48 21.23
C ALA A 193 -45.80 5.84 20.01
N GLN A 194 -45.85 7.06 19.50
CA GLN A 194 -45.07 7.51 18.36
C GLN A 194 -43.59 7.59 18.73
N ILE A 195 -43.22 8.17 19.87
CA ILE A 195 -41.78 8.25 20.22
C ILE A 195 -41.19 6.87 20.51
N LYS A 196 -42.03 5.95 21.07
CA LYS A 196 -41.65 4.55 21.24
C LYS A 196 -41.40 3.87 19.86
N GLN A 197 -42.28 4.09 18.88
CA GLN A 197 -42.10 3.58 17.51
C GLN A 197 -40.81 4.09 16.90
N VAL A 198 -40.47 5.39 17.06
CA VAL A 198 -39.19 5.96 16.58
C VAL A 198 -38.02 5.19 17.20
N LEU A 199 -38.05 4.88 18.49
CA LEU A 199 -36.99 4.10 19.16
C LEU A 199 -36.91 2.68 18.61
N ASP A 200 -38.06 2.02 18.41
CA ASP A 200 -38.12 0.64 17.90
C ASP A 200 -37.57 0.58 16.44
N ASP A 201 -37.94 1.56 15.59
CA ASP A 201 -37.44 1.68 14.22
C ASP A 201 -35.92 1.90 14.19
N GLY A 202 -35.39 2.79 15.03
CA GLY A 202 -33.96 3.02 15.17
C GLY A 202 -33.20 1.79 15.67
N ALA A 203 -33.79 1.06 16.64
CA ALA A 203 -33.21 -0.18 17.14
C ALA A 203 -33.19 -1.28 16.06
N ALA A 204 -34.27 -1.44 15.29
CA ALA A 204 -34.36 -2.37 14.19
C ALA A 204 -33.28 -2.08 13.12
N ARG A 205 -33.13 -0.81 12.73
CA ARG A 205 -32.09 -0.37 11.82
C ARG A 205 -30.68 -0.69 12.31
N LYS A 206 -30.41 -0.41 13.59
CA LYS A 206 -29.10 -0.70 14.20
C LYS A 206 -28.81 -2.20 14.21
N ILE A 207 -29.79 -3.04 14.53
CA ILE A 207 -29.63 -4.50 14.51
C ILE A 207 -29.31 -4.98 13.10
N GLN A 208 -30.01 -4.50 12.09
CA GLN A 208 -29.74 -4.83 10.67
C GLN A 208 -28.29 -4.48 10.28
N LEU A 209 -27.81 -3.28 10.61
CA LEU A 209 -26.44 -2.85 10.30
C LEU A 209 -25.40 -3.72 11.02
N LEU A 210 -25.63 -4.10 12.28
CA LEU A 210 -24.75 -5.00 13.03
C LEU A 210 -24.74 -6.41 12.43
N GLN A 211 -25.89 -6.90 11.92
CA GLN A 211 -25.96 -8.18 11.21
C GLN A 211 -25.15 -8.14 9.92
N THR A 212 -25.32 -7.11 9.07
CA THR A 212 -24.52 -6.90 7.86
C THR A 212 -23.03 -6.88 8.19
N ALA A 213 -22.61 -6.12 9.21
CA ALA A 213 -21.22 -6.09 9.64
C ALA A 213 -20.70 -7.48 10.04
N ASN A 214 -21.49 -8.24 10.77
CA ASN A 214 -21.11 -9.59 11.22
C ASN A 214 -21.00 -10.56 10.03
N GLU A 215 -21.89 -10.49 9.05
CA GLU A 215 -21.84 -11.30 7.82
C GLU A 215 -20.58 -11.01 7.01
N LEU A 216 -20.32 -9.73 6.72
CA LEU A 216 -19.11 -9.32 6.00
C LEU A 216 -17.82 -9.76 6.71
N LYS A 217 -17.75 -9.58 8.03
CA LYS A 217 -16.61 -10.06 8.83
C LYS A 217 -16.47 -11.59 8.80
N SER A 218 -17.57 -12.31 8.76
CA SER A 218 -17.55 -13.76 8.68
C SER A 218 -16.99 -14.23 7.33
N LEU A 219 -17.40 -13.59 6.23
CA LEU A 219 -16.83 -13.86 4.90
C LEU A 219 -15.31 -13.57 4.87
N LEU A 220 -14.88 -12.42 5.39
CA LEU A 220 -13.46 -12.06 5.46
C LEU A 220 -12.63 -13.03 6.31
N ARG A 221 -13.19 -13.55 7.42
CA ARG A 221 -12.46 -14.49 8.30
C ARG A 221 -12.19 -15.84 7.63
N VAL A 222 -13.13 -16.33 6.83
CA VAL A 222 -12.99 -17.64 6.16
C VAL A 222 -12.19 -17.56 4.86
N ALA A 223 -12.11 -16.41 4.23
CA ALA A 223 -11.32 -16.18 3.02
C ALA A 223 -9.83 -16.41 3.31
N ASN A 224 -9.12 -17.21 2.49
CA ASN A 224 -7.73 -17.59 2.71
C ASN A 224 -6.84 -17.32 1.51
N THR A 225 -7.40 -16.84 0.40
CA THR A 225 -6.68 -16.47 -0.82
C THR A 225 -6.91 -14.99 -1.17
N TYR A 226 -6.06 -14.45 -2.03
CA TYR A 226 -6.22 -13.11 -2.58
C TYR A 226 -7.61 -12.94 -3.23
N ASP A 227 -8.00 -13.88 -4.09
CA ASP A 227 -9.25 -13.79 -4.85
C ASP A 227 -10.48 -13.86 -3.94
N GLU A 228 -10.46 -14.74 -2.93
CA GLU A 228 -11.53 -14.84 -1.93
C GLU A 228 -11.71 -13.55 -1.14
N ILE A 229 -10.63 -12.91 -0.71
CA ILE A 229 -10.68 -11.63 0.02
C ILE A 229 -11.16 -10.51 -0.90
N ASN A 230 -10.63 -10.45 -2.12
CA ASN A 230 -10.98 -9.44 -3.12
C ASN A 230 -12.45 -9.53 -3.58
N ALA A 231 -13.03 -10.72 -3.52
CA ALA A 231 -14.44 -10.93 -3.86
C ALA A 231 -15.42 -10.42 -2.80
N VAL A 232 -14.96 -10.07 -1.58
CA VAL A 232 -15.82 -9.54 -0.52
C VAL A 232 -16.02 -8.03 -0.71
N ASP A 233 -17.18 -7.65 -1.26
CA ASP A 233 -17.56 -6.23 -1.37
C ASP A 233 -18.05 -5.69 -0.02
N ILE A 234 -17.13 -5.07 0.73
CA ILE A 234 -17.44 -4.46 2.03
C ILE A 234 -18.30 -3.19 1.93
N SER A 235 -18.53 -2.66 0.74
CA SER A 235 -19.34 -1.45 0.52
C SER A 235 -20.83 -1.73 0.35
N SER A 236 -21.22 -2.96 0.08
CA SER A 236 -22.59 -3.39 -0.19
C SER A 236 -23.34 -3.86 1.07
N GLY A 237 -24.67 -3.93 0.99
CA GLY A 237 -25.53 -4.50 2.04
C GLY A 237 -25.86 -3.57 3.20
N TRP A 238 -25.51 -2.30 3.13
CA TRP A 238 -25.74 -1.31 4.20
C TRP A 238 -27.04 -0.51 4.09
N ASP A 239 -27.88 -0.77 3.11
CA ASP A 239 -29.14 -0.05 2.84
C ASP A 239 -30.33 -0.63 3.61
#